data_1bfca088a3912728f4fa519ac52a1535
#
_entry.id   1bfca088a3912728f4fa519ac52a1535
#
_cell.length_a   1.000
_cell.length_b   1.000
_cell.length_c   1.000
_cell.angle_alpha   90.00
_cell.angle_beta   90.00
_cell.angle_gamma   90.00
#
_symmetry.space_group_name_H-M   'P 1'
#
loop_
_entity.id
_entity.type
_entity.pdbx_description
1 polymer ?
#
loop_
_entity_poly.entity_id
_entity_poly.type
_entity_poly.pdbx_seq_one_letter_code
_entity_poly.pdbx_strand_id
1 'polypeptide(L)'
;MENTTVWITIAVYVAVMMIIGIVSGRKSKSIADLTVGGRNAGAWLSALSYGTAYFSAVMFVGYAGGMGLNYGLWGIAAGIGNAVFGSWLAWRVLARRTRDVSDRLKIKTMPQFFELRYNSRAMKIFACMVIFIFMIPYSASVYKGLASVADVLLGIDDKICMIIIAVLAAVLLLLGGYLVQARADFVQGIVMMFGITLLIIFVIRCDRVGGIEGLREYANSAEGLPKLGLKSATSLIATVLMTSFGTWGLPQMIQKYFGIKDDKQAKRGIIISTFFALLVAGGGYFIGSLCHRFFTADEIASFKKPVQDYVVPNMLKVANLPNILLGIVLILLIAASVSTLCSITLTASSTFSMDFVKSVLKPGMKEKKVTVLTKVLCIVFILCSYVVANTDTPILDMMSYSWGIISGSFLAPYVVALFWKRMNKHGAWAAMIGGFSVAIVPAICKLLVEFGVNNSTASTLAGFGPLFACIAMLLSLALCFIVSAITSKDDKNVTELFYNGIVEKE
;
A
#
# COMPACT_ATOMS: atom_id res chain seq x y z
N MET A 1 -3.97 32.75 16.49
CA MET A 1 -3.52 31.90 17.61
C MET A 1 -4.15 30.50 17.59
N GLU A 2 -5.20 30.26 16.79
CA GLU A 2 -5.97 29.01 16.87
C GLU A 2 -5.21 27.72 16.45
N ASN A 3 -4.18 27.81 15.63
CA ASN A 3 -3.46 26.64 15.15
C ASN A 3 -2.07 26.38 15.78
N THR A 4 -1.65 27.18 16.79
CA THR A 4 -0.31 27.05 17.39
C THR A 4 -0.07 25.67 17.98
N THR A 5 -1.05 25.12 18.71
CA THR A 5 -0.97 23.78 19.30
C THR A 5 -0.79 22.69 18.22
N VAL A 6 -1.49 22.81 17.10
CA VAL A 6 -1.39 21.90 15.96
C VAL A 6 0.02 21.91 15.37
N TRP A 7 0.56 23.11 15.13
CA TRP A 7 1.91 23.27 14.59
C TRP A 7 3.00 22.76 15.52
N ILE A 8 2.87 23.01 16.83
CA ILE A 8 3.79 22.48 17.84
C ILE A 8 3.76 20.95 17.82
N THR A 9 2.57 20.36 17.76
CA THR A 9 2.41 18.90 17.75
C THR A 9 3.06 18.27 16.49
N ILE A 10 2.86 18.86 15.33
CA ILE A 10 3.50 18.43 14.07
C ILE A 10 5.03 18.61 14.16
N ALA A 11 5.51 19.73 14.67
CA ALA A 11 6.95 20.00 14.79
C ALA A 11 7.65 19.01 15.73
N VAL A 12 7.02 18.66 16.85
CA VAL A 12 7.52 17.63 17.77
C VAL A 12 7.62 16.27 17.09
N TYR A 13 6.57 15.89 16.35
CA TYR A 13 6.59 14.63 15.59
C TYR A 13 7.73 14.61 14.55
N VAL A 14 7.88 15.67 13.73
CA VAL A 14 8.95 15.75 12.73
C VAL A 14 10.33 15.69 13.39
N ALA A 15 10.52 16.39 14.53
CA ALA A 15 11.77 16.33 15.31
C ALA A 15 12.09 14.91 15.79
N VAL A 16 11.10 14.18 16.32
CA VAL A 16 11.24 12.77 16.72
C VAL A 16 11.64 11.90 15.54
N MET A 17 10.99 12.05 14.37
CA MET A 17 11.32 11.31 13.17
C MET A 17 12.74 11.60 12.69
N MET A 18 13.19 12.85 12.72
CA MET A 18 14.54 13.24 12.37
C MET A 18 15.59 12.65 13.32
N ILE A 19 15.33 12.63 14.63
CA ILE A 19 16.20 12.00 15.62
C ILE A 19 16.32 10.49 15.35
N ILE A 20 15.20 9.80 15.11
CA ILE A 20 15.19 8.37 14.74
C ILE A 20 15.99 8.15 13.46
N GLY A 21 15.80 9.01 12.46
CA GLY A 21 16.54 8.98 11.20
C GLY A 21 18.05 9.06 11.40
N ILE A 22 18.52 10.05 12.14
CA ILE A 22 19.94 10.30 12.39
C ILE A 22 20.56 9.17 13.23
N VAL A 23 19.92 8.79 14.34
CA VAL A 23 20.44 7.75 15.27
C VAL A 23 20.48 6.37 14.57
N SER A 24 19.45 6.05 13.82
CA SER A 24 19.35 4.76 13.12
C SER A 24 20.24 4.70 11.87
N GLY A 25 20.38 5.83 11.16
CA GLY A 25 21.18 5.93 9.94
C GLY A 25 22.67 5.67 10.17
N ARG A 26 23.19 6.05 11.35
CA ARG A 26 24.58 5.75 11.74
C ARG A 26 24.91 4.24 11.80
N LYS A 27 23.89 3.39 11.94
CA LYS A 27 24.00 1.92 12.02
C LYS A 27 23.84 1.23 10.66
N SER A 28 23.34 1.93 9.63
CA SER A 28 23.11 1.37 8.29
C SER A 28 24.37 1.51 7.43
N LYS A 29 25.18 0.45 7.35
CA LYS A 29 26.47 0.47 6.63
C LYS A 29 26.52 -0.42 5.38
N SER A 30 25.61 -1.40 5.26
CA SER A 30 25.60 -2.38 4.17
C SER A 30 24.38 -2.24 3.28
N ILE A 31 24.43 -2.82 2.07
CA ILE A 31 23.27 -2.90 1.18
C ILE A 31 22.17 -3.81 1.75
N ALA A 32 22.52 -4.78 2.60
CA ALA A 32 21.57 -5.61 3.31
C ALA A 32 20.83 -4.81 4.38
N ASP A 33 21.51 -3.89 5.08
CA ASP A 33 20.85 -2.97 6.01
C ASP A 33 19.92 -2.01 5.28
N LEU A 34 20.33 -1.57 4.07
CA LEU A 34 19.54 -0.68 3.23
C LEU A 34 18.24 -1.32 2.71
N THR A 35 18.23 -2.65 2.47
CA THR A 35 17.13 -3.34 1.78
C THR A 35 16.28 -4.25 2.67
N VAL A 36 16.87 -4.99 3.62
CA VAL A 36 16.18 -5.98 4.46
C VAL A 36 16.49 -5.85 5.95
N GLY A 37 17.21 -4.80 6.37
CA GLY A 37 17.48 -4.50 7.78
C GLY A 37 18.27 -5.57 8.53
N GLY A 38 19.14 -6.33 7.84
CA GLY A 38 19.96 -7.38 8.44
C GLY A 38 19.20 -8.61 8.91
N ARG A 39 17.93 -8.76 8.59
CA ARG A 39 17.06 -9.92 8.95
C ARG A 39 16.92 -10.17 10.46
N ASN A 40 16.89 -9.11 11.25
CA ASN A 40 16.80 -9.18 12.71
C ASN A 40 15.52 -8.51 13.27
N ALA A 41 14.49 -8.32 12.43
CA ALA A 41 13.28 -7.66 12.86
C ALA A 41 12.42 -8.57 13.75
N GLY A 42 12.08 -8.09 14.95
CA GLY A 42 11.15 -8.74 15.85
C GLY A 42 9.69 -8.59 15.38
N ALA A 43 8.76 -9.30 16.02
CA ALA A 43 7.35 -9.34 15.63
C ALA A 43 6.69 -7.96 15.57
N TRP A 44 6.86 -7.14 16.59
CA TRP A 44 6.30 -5.79 16.64
C TRP A 44 6.84 -4.89 15.54
N LEU A 45 8.16 -4.89 15.35
CA LEU A 45 8.80 -4.09 14.32
C LEU A 45 8.32 -4.50 12.91
N SER A 46 8.28 -5.79 12.63
CA SER A 46 7.85 -6.31 11.32
C SER A 46 6.37 -6.08 11.08
N ALA A 47 5.51 -6.34 12.08
CA ALA A 47 4.06 -6.23 11.94
C ALA A 47 3.62 -4.77 11.80
N LEU A 48 4.17 -3.85 12.61
CA LEU A 48 3.85 -2.43 12.48
C LEU A 48 4.41 -1.84 11.19
N SER A 49 5.63 -2.23 10.78
CA SER A 49 6.19 -1.79 9.50
C SER A 49 5.40 -2.32 8.30
N TYR A 50 4.82 -3.53 8.40
CA TYR A 50 3.87 -4.05 7.41
C TYR A 50 2.59 -3.21 7.39
N GLY A 51 1.98 -3.00 8.57
CA GLY A 51 0.71 -2.27 8.70
C GLY A 51 0.82 -0.80 8.24
N THR A 52 1.87 -0.09 8.62
CA THR A 52 2.08 1.31 8.23
C THR A 52 2.40 1.46 6.73
N ALA A 53 3.03 0.46 6.11
CA ALA A 53 3.23 0.43 4.66
C ALA A 53 1.95 0.07 3.90
N TYR A 54 1.00 -0.62 4.54
CA TYR A 54 -0.28 -0.99 3.98
C TYR A 54 -1.29 0.16 4.02
N PHE A 55 -1.43 0.81 5.18
CA PHE A 55 -2.45 1.82 5.41
C PHE A 55 -1.84 3.23 5.41
N SER A 56 -2.14 3.98 4.37
CA SER A 56 -1.70 5.36 4.17
C SER A 56 -2.89 6.33 4.18
N ALA A 57 -2.64 7.63 3.98
CA ALA A 57 -3.71 8.60 3.78
C ALA A 57 -4.64 8.22 2.61
N VAL A 58 -4.18 7.44 1.63
CA VAL A 58 -5.03 6.90 0.54
C VAL A 58 -6.22 6.11 1.09
N MET A 59 -5.97 5.25 2.09
CA MET A 59 -7.03 4.48 2.74
C MET A 59 -7.96 5.38 3.56
N PHE A 60 -7.41 6.28 4.38
CA PHE A 60 -8.20 7.15 5.25
C PHE A 60 -9.04 8.18 4.50
N VAL A 61 -8.54 8.68 3.37
CA VAL A 61 -9.15 9.77 2.61
C VAL A 61 -9.88 9.24 1.39
N GLY A 62 -9.15 8.68 0.42
CA GLY A 62 -9.70 8.25 -0.84
C GLY A 62 -10.65 7.07 -0.72
N TYR A 63 -10.16 5.96 -0.14
CA TYR A 63 -10.99 4.75 -0.01
C TYR A 63 -12.09 4.89 1.02
N ALA A 64 -11.79 5.39 2.23
CA ALA A 64 -12.80 5.54 3.27
C ALA A 64 -13.91 6.52 2.85
N GLY A 65 -13.54 7.66 2.23
CA GLY A 65 -14.49 8.62 1.69
C GLY A 65 -15.34 8.04 0.57
N GLY A 66 -14.71 7.43 -0.44
CA GLY A 66 -15.43 6.82 -1.57
C GLY A 66 -16.31 5.62 -1.17
N MET A 67 -15.86 4.79 -0.23
CA MET A 67 -16.63 3.66 0.28
C MET A 67 -17.84 4.12 1.10
N GLY A 68 -17.65 5.11 1.98
CA GLY A 68 -18.76 5.69 2.74
C GLY A 68 -19.80 6.33 1.83
N LEU A 69 -19.35 7.15 0.87
CA LEU A 69 -20.23 7.83 -0.08
C LEU A 69 -21.08 6.87 -0.91
N ASN A 70 -20.51 5.78 -1.40
CA ASN A 70 -21.19 4.87 -2.32
C ASN A 70 -21.94 3.73 -1.63
N TYR A 71 -21.54 3.35 -0.41
CA TYR A 71 -22.02 2.13 0.24
C TYR A 71 -22.43 2.29 1.70
N GLY A 72 -22.30 3.49 2.29
CA GLY A 72 -22.60 3.69 3.71
C GLY A 72 -21.80 2.73 4.60
N LEU A 73 -22.46 2.11 5.58
CA LEU A 73 -21.85 1.16 6.53
C LEU A 73 -21.33 -0.13 5.87
N TRP A 74 -21.81 -0.51 4.67
CA TRP A 74 -21.21 -1.62 3.91
C TRP A 74 -19.75 -1.36 3.57
N GLY A 75 -19.30 -0.09 3.54
CA GLY A 75 -17.89 0.27 3.35
C GLY A 75 -16.94 -0.33 4.38
N ILE A 76 -17.43 -0.63 5.60
CA ILE A 76 -16.64 -1.29 6.67
C ILE A 76 -16.14 -2.68 6.23
N ALA A 77 -16.83 -3.33 5.29
CA ALA A 77 -16.42 -4.62 4.75
C ALA A 77 -15.00 -4.58 4.16
N ALA A 78 -14.55 -3.44 3.63
CA ALA A 78 -13.17 -3.27 3.16
C ALA A 78 -12.17 -3.32 4.32
N GLY A 79 -12.46 -2.67 5.44
CA GLY A 79 -11.62 -2.72 6.64
C GLY A 79 -11.50 -4.13 7.24
N ILE A 80 -12.63 -4.85 7.32
CA ILE A 80 -12.66 -6.24 7.77
C ILE A 80 -11.90 -7.13 6.78
N GLY A 81 -12.13 -6.98 5.48
CA GLY A 81 -11.42 -7.73 4.43
C GLY A 81 -9.91 -7.52 4.51
N ASN A 82 -9.47 -6.28 4.71
CA ASN A 82 -8.06 -5.93 4.86
C ASN A 82 -7.43 -6.58 6.12
N ALA A 83 -8.18 -6.64 7.22
CA ALA A 83 -7.70 -7.29 8.44
C ALA A 83 -7.63 -8.83 8.27
N VAL A 84 -8.67 -9.44 7.68
CA VAL A 84 -8.78 -10.90 7.55
C VAL A 84 -7.91 -11.42 6.40
N PHE A 85 -8.07 -10.91 5.19
CA PHE A 85 -7.36 -11.44 4.02
C PHE A 85 -6.03 -10.74 3.77
N GLY A 86 -5.99 -9.40 3.93
CA GLY A 86 -4.79 -8.61 3.67
C GLY A 86 -3.75 -8.69 4.79
N SER A 87 -4.16 -9.03 6.03
CA SER A 87 -3.24 -9.12 7.16
C SER A 87 -3.18 -10.53 7.74
N TRP A 88 -4.22 -11.02 8.41
CA TRP A 88 -4.19 -12.32 9.07
C TRP A 88 -3.82 -13.47 8.13
N LEU A 89 -4.54 -13.60 7.02
CA LEU A 89 -4.32 -14.70 6.07
C LEU A 89 -2.99 -14.52 5.32
N ALA A 90 -2.65 -13.29 4.92
CA ALA A 90 -1.37 -12.97 4.27
C ALA A 90 -0.18 -13.38 5.13
N TRP A 91 -0.17 -12.99 6.42
CA TRP A 91 0.90 -13.37 7.34
C TRP A 91 0.95 -14.86 7.60
N ARG A 92 -0.22 -15.52 7.77
CA ARG A 92 -0.30 -16.97 8.02
C ARG A 92 0.23 -17.77 6.84
N VAL A 93 -0.10 -17.35 5.61
CA VAL A 93 0.27 -18.08 4.39
C VAL A 93 1.68 -17.70 3.94
N LEU A 94 2.02 -16.41 3.89
CA LEU A 94 3.24 -15.95 3.21
C LEU A 94 4.43 -15.77 4.13
N ALA A 95 4.26 -15.23 5.34
CA ALA A 95 5.37 -14.71 6.13
C ALA A 95 6.47 -15.73 6.39
N ARG A 96 6.10 -16.94 6.86
CA ARG A 96 7.05 -17.99 7.19
C ARG A 96 7.80 -18.50 5.94
N ARG A 97 7.07 -18.90 4.89
CA ARG A 97 7.67 -19.47 3.68
C ARG A 97 8.52 -18.45 2.93
N THR A 98 8.03 -17.22 2.81
CA THR A 98 8.76 -16.10 2.20
C THR A 98 10.08 -15.83 2.94
N ARG A 99 10.03 -15.77 4.28
CA ARG A 99 11.22 -15.60 5.12
C ARG A 99 12.23 -16.73 4.89
N ASP A 100 11.78 -17.99 4.98
CA ASP A 100 12.66 -19.15 4.87
C ASP A 100 13.36 -19.23 3.52
N VAL A 101 12.64 -19.01 2.42
CA VAL A 101 13.20 -18.96 1.06
C VAL A 101 14.17 -17.79 0.94
N SER A 102 13.78 -16.60 1.43
CA SER A 102 14.61 -15.40 1.36
C SER A 102 15.91 -15.55 2.17
N ASP A 103 15.86 -16.15 3.35
CA ASP A 103 17.05 -16.32 4.18
C ASP A 103 18.01 -17.33 3.59
N ARG A 104 17.50 -18.45 3.09
CA ARG A 104 18.30 -19.53 2.50
C ARG A 104 18.95 -19.12 1.19
N LEU A 105 18.21 -18.51 0.30
CA LEU A 105 18.69 -18.08 -1.03
C LEU A 105 19.24 -16.65 -1.03
N LYS A 106 19.30 -15.99 0.14
CA LYS A 106 19.76 -14.60 0.31
C LYS A 106 19.06 -13.59 -0.59
N ILE A 107 17.75 -13.84 -0.88
CA ILE A 107 16.91 -12.97 -1.69
C ILE A 107 16.68 -11.64 -0.94
N LYS A 108 16.80 -10.52 -1.65
CA LYS A 108 16.61 -9.16 -1.12
C LYS A 108 15.46 -8.42 -1.78
N THR A 109 15.03 -8.86 -2.97
CA THR A 109 13.98 -8.22 -3.77
C THR A 109 13.05 -9.26 -4.39
N MET A 110 11.85 -8.86 -4.72
CA MET A 110 10.87 -9.74 -5.40
C MET A 110 11.33 -10.18 -6.81
N PRO A 111 11.95 -9.34 -7.66
CA PRO A 111 12.51 -9.78 -8.94
C PRO A 111 13.59 -10.87 -8.80
N GLN A 112 14.43 -10.82 -7.75
CA GLN A 112 15.40 -11.90 -7.48
C GLN A 112 14.73 -13.22 -7.16
N PHE A 113 13.58 -13.19 -6.47
CA PHE A 113 12.78 -14.39 -6.23
C PHE A 113 12.36 -15.05 -7.56
N PHE A 114 11.84 -14.29 -8.50
CA PHE A 114 11.43 -14.82 -9.81
C PHE A 114 12.62 -15.34 -10.63
N GLU A 115 13.76 -14.62 -10.62
CA GLU A 115 14.98 -15.10 -11.29
C GLU A 115 15.42 -16.46 -10.76
N LEU A 116 15.53 -16.59 -9.44
CA LEU A 116 16.03 -17.82 -8.81
C LEU A 116 15.04 -18.98 -8.92
N ARG A 117 13.73 -18.69 -8.75
CA ARG A 117 12.69 -19.73 -8.81
C ARG A 117 12.51 -20.31 -10.21
N TYR A 118 12.62 -19.47 -11.23
CA TYR A 118 12.31 -19.86 -12.62
C TYR A 118 13.56 -19.84 -13.54
N ASN A 119 14.74 -19.64 -12.96
CA ASN A 119 15.99 -19.50 -13.71
C ASN A 119 15.84 -18.56 -14.93
N SER A 120 15.28 -17.37 -14.72
CA SER A 120 14.93 -16.44 -15.77
C SER A 120 15.32 -14.99 -15.46
N ARG A 121 16.43 -14.57 -16.07
CA ARG A 121 16.86 -13.17 -16.03
C ARG A 121 15.84 -12.21 -16.65
N ALA A 122 15.13 -12.67 -17.70
CA ALA A 122 14.11 -11.87 -18.34
C ALA A 122 12.90 -11.58 -17.40
N MET A 123 12.48 -12.56 -16.58
CA MET A 123 11.45 -12.33 -15.54
C MET A 123 11.88 -11.31 -14.52
N LYS A 124 13.14 -11.34 -14.08
CA LYS A 124 13.68 -10.33 -13.18
C LYS A 124 13.59 -8.94 -13.78
N ILE A 125 14.00 -8.78 -15.05
CA ILE A 125 13.94 -7.50 -15.76
C ILE A 125 12.50 -7.02 -15.90
N PHE A 126 11.59 -7.88 -16.35
CA PHE A 126 10.16 -7.55 -16.48
C PHE A 126 9.56 -7.11 -15.13
N ALA A 127 9.77 -7.89 -14.07
CA ALA A 127 9.28 -7.55 -12.74
C ALA A 127 9.86 -6.22 -12.22
N CYS A 128 11.15 -5.99 -12.43
CA CYS A 128 11.81 -4.76 -12.04
C CYS A 128 11.21 -3.53 -12.74
N MET A 129 10.96 -3.61 -14.06
CA MET A 129 10.38 -2.52 -14.84
C MET A 129 8.94 -2.24 -14.43
N VAL A 130 8.12 -3.28 -14.28
CA VAL A 130 6.72 -3.14 -13.82
C VAL A 130 6.67 -2.51 -12.42
N ILE A 131 7.50 -2.97 -11.50
CA ILE A 131 7.55 -2.41 -10.13
C ILE A 131 7.95 -0.94 -10.17
N PHE A 132 9.04 -0.59 -10.87
CA PHE A 132 9.53 0.78 -10.87
C PHE A 132 8.51 1.77 -11.47
N ILE A 133 7.90 1.40 -12.59
CA ILE A 133 6.97 2.27 -13.32
C ILE A 133 5.63 2.38 -12.56
N PHE A 134 5.03 1.25 -12.20
CA PHE A 134 3.66 1.24 -11.69
C PHE A 134 3.56 1.51 -10.17
N MET A 135 4.67 1.60 -9.45
CA MET A 135 4.66 2.17 -8.11
C MET A 135 4.58 3.71 -8.08
N ILE A 136 4.85 4.39 -9.21
CA ILE A 136 4.76 5.86 -9.31
C ILE A 136 3.31 6.35 -9.06
N PRO A 137 2.27 5.84 -9.74
CA PRO A 137 0.88 6.25 -9.47
C PRO A 137 0.44 5.98 -8.03
N TYR A 138 0.88 4.87 -7.42
CA TYR A 138 0.61 4.62 -6.00
C TYR A 138 1.26 5.66 -5.10
N SER A 139 2.52 5.99 -5.33
CA SER A 139 3.19 7.06 -4.59
C SER A 139 2.48 8.40 -4.77
N ALA A 140 2.04 8.72 -5.99
CA ALA A 140 1.27 9.92 -6.32
C ALA A 140 -0.06 10.01 -5.55
N SER A 141 -0.79 8.90 -5.42
CA SER A 141 -2.03 8.86 -4.65
C SER A 141 -1.83 9.19 -3.17
N VAL A 142 -0.67 8.79 -2.60
CA VAL A 142 -0.34 9.08 -1.19
C VAL A 142 -0.09 10.58 -0.98
N TYR A 143 0.56 11.26 -1.93
CA TYR A 143 0.71 12.72 -1.88
C TYR A 143 -0.63 13.43 -1.87
N LYS A 144 -1.52 13.07 -2.80
CA LYS A 144 -2.87 13.66 -2.90
C LYS A 144 -3.69 13.44 -1.63
N GLY A 145 -3.63 12.24 -1.06
CA GLY A 145 -4.40 11.91 0.14
C GLY A 145 -4.05 12.79 1.34
N LEU A 146 -2.79 13.16 1.53
CA LEU A 146 -2.41 14.06 2.62
C LEU A 146 -2.64 15.54 2.23
N ALA A 147 -2.45 15.89 0.96
CA ALA A 147 -2.66 17.25 0.47
C ALA A 147 -4.12 17.69 0.63
N SER A 148 -5.10 16.83 0.29
CA SER A 148 -6.51 17.16 0.46
C SER A 148 -6.92 17.42 1.92
N VAL A 149 -6.27 16.73 2.86
CA VAL A 149 -6.48 16.98 4.30
C VAL A 149 -5.89 18.32 4.74
N ALA A 150 -4.67 18.62 4.28
CA ALA A 150 -4.00 19.88 4.62
C ALA A 150 -4.70 21.09 4.00
N ASP A 151 -5.22 20.97 2.80
CA ASP A 151 -6.05 22.00 2.15
C ASP A 151 -7.30 22.31 2.98
N VAL A 152 -8.06 21.30 3.35
CA VAL A 152 -9.34 21.49 4.05
C VAL A 152 -9.17 21.91 5.51
N LEU A 153 -8.19 21.34 6.25
CA LEU A 153 -8.05 21.55 7.69
C LEU A 153 -7.11 22.69 8.05
N LEU A 154 -6.09 22.93 7.23
CA LEU A 154 -5.04 23.94 7.51
C LEU A 154 -5.05 25.10 6.52
N GLY A 155 -5.80 25.00 5.42
CA GLY A 155 -5.80 26.00 4.34
C GLY A 155 -4.46 26.10 3.61
N ILE A 156 -3.68 25.01 3.59
CA ILE A 156 -2.41 24.94 2.88
C ILE A 156 -2.66 24.48 1.45
N ASP A 157 -2.11 25.20 0.49
CA ASP A 157 -2.19 24.81 -0.92
C ASP A 157 -1.68 23.38 -1.14
N ASP A 158 -2.43 22.59 -1.92
CA ASP A 158 -2.14 21.17 -2.20
C ASP A 158 -0.70 20.96 -2.67
N LYS A 159 -0.18 21.83 -3.55
CA LYS A 159 1.17 21.70 -4.12
C LYS A 159 2.24 21.94 -3.08
N ILE A 160 2.03 22.93 -2.19
CA ILE A 160 2.96 23.23 -1.10
C ILE A 160 3.01 22.03 -0.13
N CYS A 161 1.84 21.47 0.22
CA CYS A 161 1.76 20.30 1.09
C CYS A 161 2.50 19.11 0.47
N MET A 162 2.28 18.81 -0.82
CA MET A 162 2.96 17.73 -1.52
C MET A 162 4.48 17.90 -1.54
N ILE A 163 5.00 19.15 -1.70
CA ILE A 163 6.44 19.43 -1.63
C ILE A 163 6.99 19.15 -0.23
N ILE A 164 6.31 19.60 0.82
CA ILE A 164 6.74 19.36 2.22
C ILE A 164 6.86 17.85 2.49
N ILE A 165 5.88 17.07 2.07
CA ILE A 165 5.88 15.61 2.24
C ILE A 165 7.01 14.97 1.44
N ALA A 166 7.21 15.41 0.18
CA ALA A 166 8.28 14.92 -0.67
C ALA A 166 9.67 15.15 -0.04
N VAL A 167 9.90 16.34 0.50
CA VAL A 167 11.16 16.70 1.18
C VAL A 167 11.33 15.85 2.44
N LEU A 168 10.30 15.69 3.26
CA LEU A 168 10.37 14.88 4.48
C LEU A 168 10.69 13.42 4.17
N ALA A 169 10.02 12.82 3.18
CA ALA A 169 10.28 11.45 2.74
C ALA A 169 11.70 11.30 2.17
N ALA A 170 12.15 12.24 1.34
CA ALA A 170 13.50 12.24 0.77
C ALA A 170 14.57 12.29 1.86
N VAL A 171 14.43 13.18 2.84
CA VAL A 171 15.39 13.30 3.95
C VAL A 171 15.47 12.00 4.75
N LEU A 172 14.35 11.39 5.13
CA LEU A 172 14.34 10.14 5.89
C LEU A 172 14.99 8.99 5.10
N LEU A 173 14.74 8.88 3.79
CA LEU A 173 15.36 7.87 2.94
C LEU A 173 16.86 8.08 2.76
N LEU A 174 17.31 9.32 2.62
CA LEU A 174 18.73 9.65 2.50
C LEU A 174 19.52 9.37 3.78
N LEU A 175 18.87 9.48 4.95
CA LEU A 175 19.50 9.22 6.25
C LEU A 175 19.88 7.74 6.45
N GLY A 176 19.10 6.76 5.96
CA GLY A 176 19.51 5.38 6.24
C GLY A 176 18.71 4.19 5.70
N GLY A 177 17.85 4.31 4.75
CA GLY A 177 17.19 3.17 4.09
C GLY A 177 16.26 2.34 5.00
N TYR A 178 16.16 1.01 4.75
CA TYR A 178 15.17 0.12 5.40
C TYR A 178 15.25 0.09 6.93
N LEU A 179 16.45 0.07 7.53
CA LEU A 179 16.58 0.00 8.99
C LEU A 179 16.03 1.25 9.68
N VAL A 180 16.31 2.42 9.10
CA VAL A 180 15.74 3.70 9.57
C VAL A 180 14.24 3.68 9.41
N GLN A 181 13.78 3.29 8.23
CA GLN A 181 12.36 3.22 7.92
C GLN A 181 11.62 2.28 8.87
N ALA A 182 12.09 1.04 9.07
CA ALA A 182 11.41 0.08 9.95
C ALA A 182 11.27 0.58 11.39
N ARG A 183 12.26 1.33 11.91
CA ARG A 183 12.17 1.96 13.23
C ARG A 183 11.23 3.15 13.26
N ALA A 184 11.24 3.95 12.21
CA ALA A 184 10.26 5.03 12.04
C ALA A 184 8.85 4.45 11.95
N ASP A 185 8.64 3.41 11.14
CA ASP A 185 7.38 2.69 10.97
C ASP A 185 6.83 2.15 12.31
N PHE A 186 7.70 1.69 13.20
CA PHE A 186 7.29 1.23 14.53
C PHE A 186 6.65 2.35 15.35
N VAL A 187 7.29 3.52 15.42
CA VAL A 187 6.75 4.68 16.13
C VAL A 187 5.49 5.21 15.45
N GLN A 188 5.52 5.29 14.12
CA GLN A 188 4.38 5.71 13.31
C GLN A 188 3.18 4.78 13.49
N GLY A 189 3.40 3.46 13.57
CA GLY A 189 2.34 2.49 13.85
C GLY A 189 1.67 2.69 15.21
N ILE A 190 2.44 3.01 16.25
CA ILE A 190 1.88 3.35 17.57
C ILE A 190 1.05 4.63 17.50
N VAL A 191 1.56 5.65 16.82
CA VAL A 191 0.84 6.92 16.60
C VAL A 191 -0.47 6.67 15.84
N MET A 192 -0.45 5.84 14.81
CA MET A 192 -1.64 5.50 14.05
C MET A 192 -2.70 4.78 14.90
N MET A 193 -2.30 3.78 15.69
CA MET A 193 -3.24 3.07 16.59
C MET A 193 -3.86 4.02 17.62
N PHE A 194 -3.06 4.85 18.24
CA PHE A 194 -3.53 5.80 19.23
C PHE A 194 -4.44 6.87 18.61
N GLY A 195 -4.00 7.48 17.50
CA GLY A 195 -4.74 8.54 16.83
C GLY A 195 -6.09 8.08 16.29
N ILE A 196 -6.15 6.88 15.65
CA ILE A 196 -7.42 6.36 15.14
C ILE A 196 -8.40 6.00 16.27
N THR A 197 -7.88 5.46 17.38
CA THR A 197 -8.73 5.14 18.55
C THR A 197 -9.38 6.40 19.12
N LEU A 198 -8.59 7.46 19.31
CA LEU A 198 -9.12 8.74 19.79
C LEU A 198 -10.12 9.34 18.80
N LEU A 199 -9.82 9.26 17.50
CA LEU A 199 -10.68 9.79 16.45
C LEU A 199 -12.03 9.05 16.43
N ILE A 200 -12.05 7.72 16.51
CA ILE A 200 -13.28 6.92 16.58
C ILE A 200 -14.13 7.34 17.79
N ILE A 201 -13.52 7.42 18.97
CA ILE A 201 -14.23 7.80 20.20
C ILE A 201 -14.83 9.19 20.06
N PHE A 202 -14.09 10.13 19.50
CA PHE A 202 -14.56 11.50 19.31
C PHE A 202 -15.70 11.57 18.27
N VAL A 203 -15.54 10.95 17.12
CA VAL A 203 -16.53 10.95 16.03
C VAL A 203 -17.85 10.32 16.50
N ILE A 204 -17.82 9.22 17.25
CA ILE A 204 -19.03 8.62 17.83
C ILE A 204 -19.73 9.61 18.76
N ARG A 205 -18.98 10.38 19.56
CA ARG A 205 -19.54 11.30 20.57
C ARG A 205 -19.91 12.66 20.01
N CYS A 206 -19.53 13.02 18.78
CA CYS A 206 -19.85 14.32 18.21
C CYS A 206 -21.35 14.46 17.95
N ASP A 207 -21.86 15.70 18.01
CA ASP A 207 -23.30 16.01 17.85
C ASP A 207 -23.89 15.50 16.54
N ARG A 208 -23.11 15.49 15.46
CA ARG A 208 -23.54 14.99 14.14
C ARG A 208 -23.88 13.51 14.15
N VAL A 209 -23.14 12.72 14.91
CA VAL A 209 -23.38 11.26 15.02
C VAL A 209 -24.39 10.95 16.12
N GLY A 210 -24.36 11.66 17.26
CA GLY A 210 -25.32 11.48 18.35
C GLY A 210 -25.07 10.24 19.22
N GLY A 211 -23.83 9.82 19.37
CA GLY A 211 -23.44 8.68 20.20
C GLY A 211 -23.85 7.33 19.64
N ILE A 212 -24.02 6.34 20.54
CA ILE A 212 -24.40 4.96 20.16
C ILE A 212 -25.83 4.91 19.63
N GLU A 213 -26.74 5.73 20.17
CA GLU A 213 -28.12 5.80 19.73
C GLU A 213 -28.22 6.32 18.29
N GLY A 214 -27.52 7.41 17.97
CA GLY A 214 -27.45 7.96 16.63
C GLY A 214 -26.79 6.99 15.60
N LEU A 215 -25.80 6.21 16.03
CA LEU A 215 -25.23 5.13 15.20
C LEU A 215 -26.27 4.04 14.92
N ARG A 216 -27.07 3.65 15.92
CA ARG A 216 -28.14 2.66 15.75
C ARG A 216 -29.24 3.17 14.82
N GLU A 217 -29.63 4.43 14.96
CA GLU A 217 -30.58 5.09 14.06
C GLU A 217 -30.05 5.08 12.62
N TYR A 218 -28.78 5.48 12.43
CA TYR A 218 -28.15 5.49 11.12
C TYR A 218 -28.04 4.09 10.50
N ALA A 219 -27.70 3.07 11.29
CA ALA A 219 -27.67 1.69 10.81
C ALA A 219 -29.04 1.15 10.38
N ASN A 220 -30.14 1.72 10.87
CA ASN A 220 -31.49 1.36 10.46
C ASN A 220 -32.04 2.26 9.33
N SER A 221 -31.28 3.27 8.89
CA SER A 221 -31.67 4.15 7.80
C SER A 221 -31.30 3.57 6.43
N ALA A 222 -31.97 4.04 5.37
CA ALA A 222 -31.66 3.69 3.99
C ALA A 222 -30.30 4.25 3.53
N GLU A 223 -29.82 5.32 4.14
CA GLU A 223 -28.50 5.94 3.87
C GLU A 223 -27.38 5.19 4.57
N GLY A 224 -27.63 4.69 5.80
CA GLY A 224 -26.66 3.92 6.56
C GLY A 224 -26.42 2.53 5.98
N LEU A 225 -27.48 1.82 5.62
CA LEU A 225 -27.42 0.50 4.96
C LEU A 225 -28.25 0.50 3.67
N PRO A 226 -27.72 1.12 2.59
CA PRO A 226 -28.42 1.16 1.31
C PRO A 226 -28.60 -0.24 0.73
N LYS A 227 -29.72 -0.45 0.01
CA LYS A 227 -29.93 -1.66 -0.77
C LYS A 227 -28.96 -1.67 -1.96
N LEU A 228 -28.04 -2.61 -1.96
CA LEU A 228 -27.05 -2.75 -3.02
C LEU A 228 -27.66 -3.50 -4.22
N GLY A 229 -27.70 -2.83 -5.38
CA GLY A 229 -27.93 -3.52 -6.66
C GLY A 229 -26.73 -4.37 -7.07
N LEU A 230 -26.90 -5.25 -8.04
CA LEU A 230 -25.82 -6.17 -8.50
C LEU A 230 -24.52 -5.43 -8.87
N LYS A 231 -24.61 -4.32 -9.60
CA LYS A 231 -23.45 -3.51 -10.00
C LYS A 231 -22.69 -2.96 -8.78
N SER A 232 -23.42 -2.37 -7.82
CA SER A 232 -22.84 -1.80 -6.61
C SER A 232 -22.21 -2.88 -5.71
N ALA A 233 -22.90 -4.02 -5.54
CA ALA A 233 -22.37 -5.16 -4.79
C ALA A 233 -21.09 -5.73 -5.43
N THR A 234 -21.08 -5.91 -6.75
CA THR A 234 -19.88 -6.38 -7.48
C THR A 234 -18.72 -5.42 -7.33
N SER A 235 -18.94 -4.12 -7.43
CA SER A 235 -17.90 -3.09 -7.27
C SER A 235 -17.36 -3.06 -5.84
N LEU A 236 -18.24 -3.17 -4.83
CA LEU A 236 -17.84 -3.28 -3.42
C LEU A 236 -16.95 -4.50 -3.19
N ILE A 237 -17.39 -5.68 -3.63
CA ILE A 237 -16.64 -6.94 -3.49
C ILE A 237 -15.29 -6.83 -4.22
N ALA A 238 -15.28 -6.32 -5.44
CA ALA A 238 -14.04 -6.13 -6.19
C ALA A 238 -13.05 -5.21 -5.46
N THR A 239 -13.52 -4.11 -4.88
CA THR A 239 -12.67 -3.22 -4.07
C THR A 239 -12.16 -3.91 -2.82
N VAL A 240 -13.00 -4.64 -2.09
CA VAL A 240 -12.59 -5.43 -0.93
C VAL A 240 -11.51 -6.48 -1.30
N LEU A 241 -11.74 -7.24 -2.36
CA LEU A 241 -10.79 -8.26 -2.81
C LEU A 241 -9.47 -7.66 -3.30
N MET A 242 -9.54 -6.59 -4.09
CA MET A 242 -8.35 -5.90 -4.60
C MET A 242 -7.53 -5.33 -3.43
N THR A 243 -8.15 -4.63 -2.49
CA THR A 243 -7.42 -4.01 -1.37
C THR A 243 -6.91 -5.04 -0.37
N SER A 244 -7.52 -6.22 -0.29
CA SER A 244 -7.13 -7.29 0.62
C SER A 244 -6.07 -8.23 0.01
N PHE A 245 -6.40 -8.90 -1.09
CA PHE A 245 -5.48 -9.83 -1.75
C PHE A 245 -4.38 -9.13 -2.55
N GLY A 246 -4.63 -7.92 -3.06
CA GLY A 246 -3.63 -7.14 -3.78
C GLY A 246 -2.30 -7.02 -3.04
N THR A 247 -2.33 -6.93 -1.70
CA THR A 247 -1.11 -6.86 -0.88
C THR A 247 -0.18 -8.05 -1.02
N TRP A 248 -0.70 -9.24 -1.41
CA TRP A 248 0.10 -10.45 -1.56
C TRP A 248 1.04 -10.41 -2.78
N GLY A 249 0.76 -9.54 -3.74
CA GLY A 249 1.60 -9.31 -4.92
C GLY A 249 2.47 -8.05 -4.83
N LEU A 250 2.31 -7.23 -3.80
CA LEU A 250 3.03 -5.97 -3.68
C LEU A 250 4.45 -6.17 -3.13
N PRO A 251 5.49 -5.74 -3.86
CA PRO A 251 6.88 -6.01 -3.50
C PRO A 251 7.29 -5.37 -2.16
N GLN A 252 6.79 -4.17 -1.82
CA GLN A 252 7.09 -3.55 -0.52
C GLN A 252 6.47 -4.32 0.66
N MET A 253 5.34 -5.01 0.46
CA MET A 253 4.72 -5.85 1.48
C MET A 253 5.51 -7.15 1.66
N ILE A 254 5.86 -7.80 0.56
CA ILE A 254 6.68 -9.02 0.53
C ILE A 254 8.05 -8.78 1.18
N GLN A 255 8.66 -7.63 0.93
CA GLN A 255 9.96 -7.26 1.49
C GLN A 255 9.95 -7.21 3.03
N LYS A 256 8.81 -6.90 3.66
CA LYS A 256 8.69 -6.90 5.13
C LYS A 256 8.87 -8.32 5.72
N TYR A 257 8.45 -9.35 5.00
CA TYR A 257 8.66 -10.75 5.43
C TYR A 257 10.13 -11.17 5.33
N PHE A 258 10.91 -10.62 4.39
CA PHE A 258 12.34 -10.93 4.26
C PHE A 258 13.16 -10.51 5.49
N GLY A 259 12.73 -9.49 6.21
CA GLY A 259 13.41 -8.95 7.38
C GLY A 259 13.13 -9.68 8.70
N ILE A 260 12.16 -10.59 8.76
CA ILE A 260 11.72 -11.27 10.00
C ILE A 260 12.83 -12.19 10.53
N LYS A 261 13.12 -12.11 11.83
CA LYS A 261 14.21 -12.84 12.48
C LYS A 261 14.02 -14.36 12.48
N ASP A 262 12.88 -14.84 12.93
CA ASP A 262 12.60 -16.28 13.12
C ASP A 262 11.10 -16.59 13.03
N ASP A 263 10.75 -17.89 13.02
CA ASP A 263 9.37 -18.38 12.92
C ASP A 263 8.49 -17.96 14.09
N LYS A 264 9.07 -17.82 15.29
CA LYS A 264 8.34 -17.37 16.49
C LYS A 264 7.89 -15.92 16.31
N GLN A 265 8.76 -15.08 15.72
CA GLN A 265 8.41 -13.69 15.42
C GLN A 265 7.38 -13.62 14.28
N ALA A 266 7.47 -14.47 13.27
CA ALA A 266 6.47 -14.54 12.22
C ALA A 266 5.07 -14.91 12.78
N LYS A 267 4.98 -15.93 13.65
CA LYS A 267 3.72 -16.32 14.29
C LYS A 267 3.13 -15.22 15.17
N ARG A 268 3.95 -14.52 15.97
CA ARG A 268 3.50 -13.38 16.79
C ARG A 268 3.06 -12.20 15.92
N GLY A 269 3.75 -11.98 14.79
CA GLY A 269 3.41 -10.95 13.83
C GLY A 269 2.01 -11.08 13.25
N ILE A 270 1.47 -12.31 13.11
CA ILE A 270 0.08 -12.55 12.66
C ILE A 270 -0.90 -11.78 13.55
N ILE A 271 -0.80 -11.97 14.87
CA ILE A 271 -1.75 -11.36 15.83
C ILE A 271 -1.61 -9.84 15.83
N ILE A 272 -0.37 -9.35 15.90
CA ILE A 272 -0.09 -7.90 15.98
C ILE A 272 -0.56 -7.20 14.71
N SER A 273 -0.23 -7.75 13.53
CA SER A 273 -0.60 -7.12 12.26
C SER A 273 -2.10 -7.16 12.01
N THR A 274 -2.79 -8.24 12.44
CA THR A 274 -4.24 -8.36 12.32
C THR A 274 -4.96 -7.36 13.22
N PHE A 275 -4.52 -7.25 14.48
CA PHE A 275 -5.08 -6.27 15.40
C PHE A 275 -4.87 -4.83 14.88
N PHE A 276 -3.66 -4.53 14.41
CA PHE A 276 -3.34 -3.25 13.80
C PHE A 276 -4.27 -2.95 12.60
N ALA A 277 -4.43 -3.92 11.69
CA ALA A 277 -5.26 -3.75 10.51
C ALA A 277 -6.74 -3.58 10.86
N LEU A 278 -7.26 -4.35 11.83
CA LEU A 278 -8.64 -4.23 12.27
C LEU A 278 -8.92 -2.86 12.89
N LEU A 279 -8.00 -2.37 13.73
CA LEU A 279 -8.15 -1.08 14.38
C LEU A 279 -7.98 0.08 13.38
N VAL A 280 -6.92 0.05 12.59
CA VAL A 280 -6.56 1.18 11.72
C VAL A 280 -7.43 1.22 10.47
N ALA A 281 -7.52 0.12 9.73
CA ALA A 281 -8.36 0.07 8.53
C ALA A 281 -9.84 0.00 8.88
N GLY A 282 -10.22 -0.87 9.82
CA GLY A 282 -11.61 -0.95 10.29
C GLY A 282 -12.10 0.40 10.79
N GLY A 283 -11.31 1.11 11.60
CA GLY A 283 -11.63 2.45 12.10
C GLY A 283 -11.69 3.50 11.00
N GLY A 284 -10.75 3.50 10.06
CA GLY A 284 -10.75 4.44 8.94
C GLY A 284 -11.99 4.30 8.04
N TYR A 285 -12.29 3.08 7.62
CA TYR A 285 -13.50 2.80 6.83
C TYR A 285 -14.80 3.05 7.62
N PHE A 286 -14.81 2.76 8.93
CA PHE A 286 -15.94 3.10 9.79
C PHE A 286 -16.19 4.61 9.81
N ILE A 287 -15.16 5.43 10.01
CA ILE A 287 -15.32 6.89 9.98
C ILE A 287 -15.86 7.35 8.64
N GLY A 288 -15.27 6.92 7.52
CA GLY A 288 -15.73 7.29 6.19
C GLY A 288 -17.18 6.88 5.93
N SER A 289 -17.61 5.72 6.46
CA SER A 289 -18.97 5.20 6.29
C SER A 289 -20.07 6.05 6.93
N LEU A 290 -19.70 6.99 7.81
CA LEU A 290 -20.62 7.92 8.47
C LEU A 290 -20.87 9.20 7.66
N CYS A 291 -20.35 9.34 6.44
CA CYS A 291 -20.38 10.59 5.68
C CYS A 291 -21.80 11.16 5.49
N HIS A 292 -22.80 10.32 5.25
CA HIS A 292 -24.20 10.75 5.10
C HIS A 292 -24.86 11.20 6.42
N ARG A 293 -24.24 10.91 7.57
CA ARG A 293 -24.63 11.50 8.86
C ARG A 293 -24.10 12.92 9.02
N PHE A 294 -23.03 13.26 8.30
CA PHE A 294 -22.40 14.58 8.35
C PHE A 294 -22.97 15.54 7.32
N PHE A 295 -23.30 15.03 6.12
CA PHE A 295 -23.62 15.86 4.95
C PHE A 295 -24.82 15.35 4.18
N THR A 296 -25.60 16.29 3.65
CA THR A 296 -26.65 16.06 2.65
C THR A 296 -26.02 15.83 1.26
N ALA A 297 -26.79 15.30 0.32
CA ALA A 297 -26.35 15.09 -1.06
C ALA A 297 -25.90 16.39 -1.74
N ASP A 298 -26.59 17.50 -1.48
CA ASP A 298 -26.28 18.82 -2.06
C ASP A 298 -24.98 19.38 -1.50
N GLU A 299 -24.73 19.23 -0.20
CA GLU A 299 -23.47 19.62 0.42
C GLU A 299 -22.29 18.81 -0.15
N ILE A 300 -22.44 17.50 -0.31
CA ILE A 300 -21.43 16.63 -0.92
C ILE A 300 -21.16 17.04 -2.36
N ALA A 301 -22.19 17.37 -3.15
CA ALA A 301 -22.02 17.81 -4.53
C ALA A 301 -21.25 19.14 -4.67
N SER A 302 -21.23 19.95 -3.61
CA SER A 302 -20.50 21.23 -3.55
C SER A 302 -19.00 21.08 -3.27
N PHE A 303 -18.53 19.90 -2.89
CA PHE A 303 -17.13 19.68 -2.55
C PHE A 303 -16.20 19.82 -3.77
N LYS A 304 -14.96 20.19 -3.49
CA LYS A 304 -13.89 20.20 -4.51
C LYS A 304 -13.78 18.83 -5.17
N LYS A 305 -13.51 18.81 -6.46
CA LYS A 305 -13.37 17.55 -7.22
C LYS A 305 -11.92 17.03 -7.16
N PRO A 306 -11.70 15.71 -7.13
CA PRO A 306 -12.75 14.67 -7.09
C PRO A 306 -13.42 14.56 -5.70
N VAL A 307 -14.74 14.58 -5.68
CA VAL A 307 -15.56 14.69 -4.45
C VAL A 307 -15.15 13.68 -3.36
N GLN A 308 -14.93 12.44 -3.73
CA GLN A 308 -14.58 11.36 -2.80
C GLN A 308 -13.30 11.60 -1.99
N ASP A 309 -12.37 12.38 -2.54
CA ASP A 309 -11.09 12.69 -1.90
C ASP A 309 -11.24 13.81 -0.85
N TYR A 310 -12.40 14.49 -0.82
CA TYR A 310 -12.70 15.59 0.10
C TYR A 310 -13.77 15.26 1.14
N VAL A 311 -14.41 14.08 1.07
CA VAL A 311 -15.43 13.65 2.03
C VAL A 311 -14.89 13.60 3.46
N VAL A 312 -13.87 12.78 3.71
CA VAL A 312 -13.30 12.62 5.05
C VAL A 312 -12.65 13.91 5.56
N PRO A 313 -11.84 14.65 4.77
CA PRO A 313 -11.33 15.94 5.21
C PRO A 313 -12.41 16.91 5.68
N ASN A 314 -13.51 17.04 4.93
CA ASN A 314 -14.63 17.90 5.33
C ASN A 314 -15.38 17.38 6.57
N MET A 315 -15.54 16.04 6.72
CA MET A 315 -16.08 15.46 7.96
C MET A 315 -15.25 15.86 9.17
N LEU A 316 -13.93 15.76 9.10
CA LEU A 316 -13.03 16.16 10.17
C LEU A 316 -13.14 17.67 10.49
N LYS A 317 -13.31 18.51 9.47
CA LYS A 317 -13.52 19.95 9.64
C LYS A 317 -14.82 20.26 10.38
N VAL A 318 -15.94 19.66 9.94
CA VAL A 318 -17.28 19.89 10.52
C VAL A 318 -17.44 19.24 11.89
N ALA A 319 -16.69 18.16 12.17
CA ALA A 319 -16.66 17.51 13.47
C ALA A 319 -16.10 18.43 14.58
N ASN A 320 -15.49 19.56 14.21
CA ASN A 320 -14.94 20.56 15.12
C ASN A 320 -14.01 19.96 16.19
N LEU A 321 -12.98 19.23 15.71
CA LEU A 321 -12.01 18.56 16.59
C LEU A 321 -11.29 19.56 17.51
N PRO A 322 -11.13 19.26 18.82
CA PRO A 322 -10.24 20.04 19.68
C PRO A 322 -8.83 20.11 19.08
N ASN A 323 -8.14 21.24 19.22
CA ASN A 323 -6.84 21.50 18.57
C ASN A 323 -5.79 20.40 18.83
N ILE A 324 -5.76 19.84 20.03
CA ILE A 324 -4.85 18.73 20.37
C ILE A 324 -5.20 17.47 19.56
N LEU A 325 -6.49 17.12 19.47
CA LEU A 325 -6.95 15.95 18.72
C LEU A 325 -6.75 16.17 17.22
N LEU A 326 -7.00 17.36 16.70
CA LEU A 326 -6.69 17.74 15.33
C LEU A 326 -5.19 17.54 15.02
N GLY A 327 -4.31 18.00 15.91
CA GLY A 327 -2.87 17.77 15.79
C GLY A 327 -2.51 16.28 15.75
N ILE A 328 -3.11 15.45 16.61
CA ILE A 328 -2.89 14.00 16.65
C ILE A 328 -3.38 13.33 15.34
N VAL A 329 -4.55 13.73 14.84
CA VAL A 329 -5.10 13.20 13.57
C VAL A 329 -4.21 13.58 12.37
N LEU A 330 -3.72 14.81 12.33
CA LEU A 330 -2.77 15.23 11.30
C LEU A 330 -1.46 14.44 11.37
N ILE A 331 -0.92 14.22 12.57
CA ILE A 331 0.27 13.36 12.73
C ILE A 331 -0.01 11.92 12.30
N LEU A 332 -1.18 11.36 12.64
CA LEU A 332 -1.60 10.03 12.16
C LEU A 332 -1.52 9.96 10.63
N LEU A 333 -2.09 10.94 9.93
CA LEU A 333 -2.11 10.97 8.46
C LEU A 333 -0.73 11.23 7.86
N ILE A 334 0.08 12.10 8.47
CA ILE A 334 1.47 12.31 8.06
C ILE A 334 2.28 11.03 8.27
N ALA A 335 2.15 10.39 9.43
CA ALA A 335 2.83 9.13 9.75
C ALA A 335 2.51 8.04 8.73
N ALA A 336 1.22 7.82 8.47
CA ALA A 336 0.72 6.87 7.48
C ALA A 336 1.26 7.14 6.07
N SER A 337 1.27 8.40 5.66
CA SER A 337 1.73 8.80 4.32
C SER A 337 3.24 8.67 4.16
N VAL A 338 4.01 9.20 5.10
CA VAL A 338 5.49 9.18 5.03
C VAL A 338 6.02 7.76 5.09
N SER A 339 5.46 6.90 5.97
CA SER A 339 5.83 5.47 6.02
C SER A 339 5.63 4.78 4.68
N THR A 340 4.44 4.94 4.10
CA THR A 340 4.11 4.32 2.81
C THR A 340 4.99 4.86 1.69
N LEU A 341 5.18 6.18 1.58
CA LEU A 341 6.05 6.80 0.58
C LEU A 341 7.49 6.29 0.67
N CYS A 342 8.05 6.21 1.89
CA CYS A 342 9.38 5.68 2.09
C CYS A 342 9.47 4.20 1.69
N SER A 343 8.47 3.38 2.03
CA SER A 343 8.41 1.96 1.66
C SER A 343 8.39 1.76 0.15
N ILE A 344 7.48 2.45 -0.55
CA ILE A 344 7.30 2.35 -2.00
C ILE A 344 8.57 2.82 -2.72
N THR A 345 9.05 4.01 -2.37
CA THR A 345 10.20 4.65 -3.00
C THR A 345 11.48 3.81 -2.82
N LEU A 346 11.73 3.32 -1.60
CA LEU A 346 12.90 2.50 -1.32
C LEU A 346 12.83 1.15 -2.06
N THR A 347 11.67 0.51 -2.08
CA THR A 347 11.49 -0.77 -2.75
C THR A 347 11.66 -0.63 -4.26
N ALA A 348 11.02 0.35 -4.90
CA ALA A 348 11.15 0.60 -6.33
C ALA A 348 12.60 0.95 -6.72
N SER A 349 13.21 1.88 -5.99
CA SER A 349 14.58 2.36 -6.28
C SER A 349 15.65 1.31 -6.00
N SER A 350 15.53 0.54 -4.91
CA SER A 350 16.50 -0.53 -4.61
C SER A 350 16.36 -1.69 -5.60
N THR A 351 15.15 -2.06 -5.98
CA THR A 351 14.89 -3.05 -7.02
C THR A 351 15.52 -2.63 -8.33
N PHE A 352 15.28 -1.41 -8.79
CA PHE A 352 15.84 -0.92 -10.06
C PHE A 352 17.37 -0.84 -10.03
N SER A 353 17.97 -0.33 -8.94
CA SER A 353 19.41 -0.21 -8.81
C SER A 353 20.12 -1.56 -8.74
N MET A 354 19.58 -2.54 -8.02
CA MET A 354 20.19 -3.84 -7.81
C MET A 354 19.89 -4.81 -8.95
N ASP A 355 18.63 -4.91 -9.36
CA ASP A 355 18.16 -5.96 -10.25
C ASP A 355 18.26 -5.57 -11.73
N PHE A 356 18.17 -4.28 -12.05
CA PHE A 356 18.37 -3.80 -13.40
C PHE A 356 19.79 -3.24 -13.60
N VAL A 357 20.18 -2.17 -12.90
CA VAL A 357 21.45 -1.50 -13.20
C VAL A 357 22.66 -2.37 -12.84
N LYS A 358 22.74 -2.86 -11.58
CA LYS A 358 23.89 -3.69 -11.16
C LYS A 358 23.92 -5.03 -11.87
N SER A 359 22.77 -5.69 -12.01
CA SER A 359 22.72 -7.07 -12.51
C SER A 359 22.74 -7.15 -14.05
N VAL A 360 22.22 -6.13 -14.76
CA VAL A 360 22.04 -6.15 -16.22
C VAL A 360 23.03 -5.23 -16.92
N LEU A 361 23.08 -3.93 -16.50
CA LEU A 361 23.84 -2.91 -17.22
C LEU A 361 25.32 -2.87 -16.80
N LYS A 362 25.61 -3.02 -15.50
CA LYS A 362 26.98 -2.90 -14.95
C LYS A 362 27.27 -4.03 -13.95
N PRO A 363 27.42 -5.29 -14.41
CA PRO A 363 27.85 -6.40 -13.55
C PRO A 363 29.19 -6.05 -12.90
N GLY A 364 29.32 -6.26 -11.59
CA GLY A 364 30.53 -5.91 -10.85
C GLY A 364 30.53 -4.52 -10.21
N MET A 365 29.46 -3.75 -10.31
CA MET A 365 29.33 -2.47 -9.59
C MET A 365 29.52 -2.67 -8.08
N LYS A 366 30.45 -1.91 -7.48
CA LYS A 366 30.75 -1.96 -6.03
C LYS A 366 29.51 -1.58 -5.21
N GLU A 367 29.30 -2.23 -4.07
CA GLU A 367 28.11 -2.00 -3.21
C GLU A 367 27.90 -0.54 -2.81
N LYS A 368 28.99 0.20 -2.52
CA LYS A 368 28.88 1.64 -2.23
C LYS A 368 28.26 2.44 -3.38
N LYS A 369 28.61 2.10 -4.65
CA LYS A 369 28.02 2.78 -5.82
C LYS A 369 26.54 2.40 -6.00
N VAL A 370 26.16 1.16 -5.70
CA VAL A 370 24.76 0.73 -5.73
C VAL A 370 23.95 1.47 -4.67
N THR A 371 24.49 1.63 -3.47
CA THR A 371 23.85 2.40 -2.39
C THR A 371 23.61 3.86 -2.79
N VAL A 372 24.63 4.52 -3.36
CA VAL A 372 24.49 5.90 -3.86
C VAL A 372 23.46 5.98 -4.98
N LEU A 373 23.51 5.05 -5.94
CA LEU A 373 22.55 4.99 -7.04
C LEU A 373 21.12 4.81 -6.53
N THR A 374 20.89 3.92 -5.53
CA THR A 374 19.58 3.75 -4.91
C THR A 374 19.07 5.06 -4.32
N LYS A 375 19.92 5.80 -3.61
CA LYS A 375 19.54 7.12 -3.04
C LYS A 375 19.19 8.15 -4.12
N VAL A 376 19.94 8.20 -5.21
CA VAL A 376 19.66 9.08 -6.36
C VAL A 376 18.32 8.67 -6.99
N LEU A 377 18.09 7.37 -7.21
CA LEU A 377 16.84 6.87 -7.75
C LEU A 377 15.63 7.13 -6.83
N CYS A 378 15.82 7.15 -5.51
CA CYS A 378 14.76 7.58 -4.59
C CYS A 378 14.32 9.03 -4.87
N ILE A 379 15.28 9.93 -5.09
CA ILE A 379 14.95 11.33 -5.44
C ILE A 379 14.23 11.40 -6.78
N VAL A 380 14.74 10.70 -7.80
CA VAL A 380 14.11 10.66 -9.13
C VAL A 380 12.69 10.11 -9.03
N PHE A 381 12.48 9.02 -8.29
CA PHE A 381 11.16 8.42 -8.09
C PHE A 381 10.19 9.37 -7.39
N ILE A 382 10.65 10.09 -6.34
CA ILE A 382 9.86 11.10 -5.63
C ILE A 382 9.43 12.22 -6.60
N LEU A 383 10.35 12.71 -7.43
CA LEU A 383 10.04 13.76 -8.43
C LEU A 383 9.04 13.28 -9.47
N CYS A 384 9.21 12.07 -10.03
CA CYS A 384 8.25 11.48 -10.96
C CYS A 384 6.86 11.32 -10.31
N SER A 385 6.81 10.85 -9.07
CA SER A 385 5.56 10.69 -8.32
C SER A 385 4.88 12.03 -8.03
N TYR A 386 5.65 13.07 -7.72
CA TYR A 386 5.14 14.44 -7.54
C TYR A 386 4.50 14.98 -8.82
N VAL A 387 5.13 14.76 -9.97
CA VAL A 387 4.57 15.19 -11.27
C VAL A 387 3.22 14.51 -11.52
N VAL A 388 3.14 13.18 -11.31
CA VAL A 388 1.89 12.42 -11.49
C VAL A 388 0.82 12.84 -10.47
N ALA A 389 1.21 13.21 -9.25
CA ALA A 389 0.28 13.67 -8.23
C ALA A 389 -0.44 14.97 -8.60
N ASN A 390 0.13 15.79 -9.51
CA ASN A 390 -0.51 17.02 -9.99
C ASN A 390 -1.57 16.80 -11.09
N THR A 391 -1.91 15.57 -11.44
CA THR A 391 -3.03 15.26 -12.37
C THR A 391 -4.37 15.24 -11.64
N ASP A 392 -5.49 15.41 -12.36
CA ASP A 392 -6.85 15.41 -11.78
C ASP A 392 -7.40 14.00 -11.53
N THR A 393 -6.56 12.97 -11.65
CA THR A 393 -6.99 11.57 -11.42
C THR A 393 -7.33 11.36 -9.93
N PRO A 394 -8.48 10.76 -9.60
CA PRO A 394 -8.84 10.44 -8.21
C PRO A 394 -7.83 9.52 -7.52
N ILE A 395 -7.66 9.67 -6.21
CA ILE A 395 -6.75 8.88 -5.38
C ILE A 395 -7.01 7.38 -5.55
N LEU A 396 -8.28 6.97 -5.51
CA LEU A 396 -8.70 5.58 -5.65
C LEU A 396 -8.31 4.97 -6.99
N ASP A 397 -8.45 5.73 -8.08
CA ASP A 397 -8.11 5.28 -9.43
C ASP A 397 -6.60 5.10 -9.59
N MET A 398 -5.79 6.09 -9.16
CA MET A 398 -4.32 5.98 -9.20
C MET A 398 -3.81 4.73 -8.47
N MET A 399 -4.36 4.48 -7.27
CA MET A 399 -3.98 3.30 -6.50
C MET A 399 -4.45 2.02 -7.16
N SER A 400 -5.69 1.98 -7.69
CA SER A 400 -6.24 0.78 -8.32
C SER A 400 -5.46 0.36 -9.57
N TYR A 401 -5.02 1.33 -10.38
CA TYR A 401 -4.17 1.04 -11.54
C TYR A 401 -2.83 0.45 -11.12
N SER A 402 -2.16 1.05 -10.13
CA SER A 402 -0.89 0.53 -9.62
C SER A 402 -1.02 -0.86 -9.00
N TRP A 403 -1.91 -1.00 -8.02
CA TRP A 403 -2.11 -2.26 -7.30
C TRP A 403 -2.64 -3.35 -8.22
N GLY A 404 -3.58 -3.02 -9.11
CA GLY A 404 -4.13 -3.97 -10.08
C GLY A 404 -3.05 -4.55 -10.99
N ILE A 405 -2.20 -3.71 -11.57
CA ILE A 405 -1.14 -4.13 -12.48
C ILE A 405 -0.08 -4.96 -11.76
N ILE A 406 0.41 -4.49 -10.61
CA ILE A 406 1.46 -5.18 -9.87
C ILE A 406 0.93 -6.52 -9.32
N SER A 407 -0.23 -6.53 -8.67
CA SER A 407 -0.79 -7.75 -8.08
C SER A 407 -1.34 -8.71 -9.12
N GLY A 408 -1.97 -8.20 -10.18
CA GLY A 408 -2.39 -9.02 -11.32
C GLY A 408 -1.22 -9.75 -11.98
N SER A 409 -0.05 -9.08 -12.06
CA SER A 409 1.15 -9.68 -12.63
C SER A 409 1.85 -10.65 -11.68
N PHE A 410 1.95 -10.35 -10.38
CA PHE A 410 2.93 -11.01 -9.51
C PHE A 410 2.32 -11.86 -8.39
N LEU A 411 1.09 -11.59 -7.95
CA LEU A 411 0.48 -12.32 -6.83
C LEU A 411 0.47 -13.82 -7.08
N ALA A 412 -0.14 -14.26 -8.18
CA ALA A 412 -0.31 -15.68 -8.46
C ALA A 412 1.02 -16.39 -8.70
N PRO A 413 1.92 -15.93 -9.61
CA PRO A 413 3.20 -16.61 -9.83
C PRO A 413 4.11 -16.58 -8.60
N TYR A 414 3.97 -15.59 -7.70
CA TYR A 414 4.69 -15.57 -6.43
C TYR A 414 4.14 -16.59 -5.43
N VAL A 415 2.84 -16.55 -5.18
CA VAL A 415 2.20 -17.43 -4.17
C VAL A 415 2.25 -18.87 -4.61
N VAL A 416 1.87 -19.18 -5.85
CA VAL A 416 1.88 -20.56 -6.35
C VAL A 416 3.28 -21.15 -6.34
N ALA A 417 4.32 -20.34 -6.63
CA ALA A 417 5.71 -20.77 -6.55
C ALA A 417 6.15 -21.21 -5.14
N LEU A 418 5.59 -20.62 -4.10
CA LEU A 418 5.93 -21.00 -2.72
C LEU A 418 5.35 -22.35 -2.29
N PHE A 419 4.26 -22.82 -2.94
CA PHE A 419 3.49 -23.98 -2.49
C PHE A 419 3.46 -25.13 -3.49
N TRP A 420 3.55 -24.86 -4.79
CA TRP A 420 3.34 -25.85 -5.81
C TRP A 420 4.61 -26.12 -6.63
N LYS A 421 5.26 -27.26 -6.38
CA LYS A 421 6.52 -27.67 -7.04
C LYS A 421 6.41 -27.82 -8.57
N ARG A 422 5.19 -28.12 -9.08
CA ARG A 422 4.93 -28.32 -10.51
C ARG A 422 4.89 -26.99 -11.29
N MET A 423 4.72 -25.85 -10.60
CA MET A 423 4.78 -24.53 -11.23
C MET A 423 6.10 -24.35 -11.99
N ASN A 424 6.01 -23.98 -13.28
CA ASN A 424 7.17 -23.85 -14.15
C ASN A 424 7.29 -22.45 -14.76
N LYS A 425 8.40 -22.22 -15.46
CA LYS A 425 8.73 -20.93 -16.10
C LYS A 425 7.66 -20.48 -17.10
N HIS A 426 7.08 -21.40 -17.89
CA HIS A 426 6.07 -21.07 -18.90
C HIS A 426 4.76 -20.62 -18.25
N GLY A 427 4.31 -21.33 -17.20
CA GLY A 427 3.15 -20.94 -16.40
C GLY A 427 3.34 -19.59 -15.71
N ALA A 428 4.54 -19.33 -15.18
CA ALA A 428 4.85 -18.04 -14.56
C ALA A 428 4.81 -16.89 -15.59
N TRP A 429 5.38 -17.07 -16.78
CA TRP A 429 5.31 -16.05 -17.82
C TRP A 429 3.89 -15.80 -18.30
N ALA A 430 3.12 -16.85 -18.58
CA ALA A 430 1.72 -16.72 -18.98
C ALA A 430 0.91 -15.96 -17.93
N ALA A 431 1.11 -16.27 -16.65
CA ALA A 431 0.44 -15.60 -15.55
C ALA A 431 0.84 -14.12 -15.41
N MET A 432 2.14 -13.82 -15.49
CA MET A 432 2.64 -12.44 -15.41
C MET A 432 2.12 -11.58 -16.53
N ILE A 433 2.24 -12.05 -17.78
CA ILE A 433 1.82 -11.28 -18.97
C ILE A 433 0.29 -11.21 -19.04
N GLY A 434 -0.42 -12.32 -18.81
CA GLY A 434 -1.88 -12.35 -18.86
C GLY A 434 -2.50 -11.45 -17.80
N GLY A 435 -2.00 -11.49 -16.56
CA GLY A 435 -2.44 -10.59 -15.49
C GLY A 435 -2.12 -9.13 -15.80
N PHE A 436 -0.91 -8.83 -16.27
CA PHE A 436 -0.51 -7.49 -16.70
C PHE A 436 -1.42 -6.92 -17.79
N SER A 437 -1.67 -7.72 -18.84
CA SER A 437 -2.45 -7.28 -20.02
C SER A 437 -3.89 -6.92 -19.67
N VAL A 438 -4.50 -7.62 -18.71
CA VAL A 438 -5.85 -7.29 -18.23
C VAL A 438 -5.83 -6.09 -17.31
N ALA A 439 -4.91 -6.08 -16.36
CA ALA A 439 -4.88 -5.03 -15.34
C ALA A 439 -4.50 -3.64 -15.87
N ILE A 440 -3.77 -3.56 -16.98
CA ILE A 440 -3.35 -2.27 -17.57
C ILE A 440 -4.48 -1.56 -18.33
N VAL A 441 -5.54 -2.28 -18.73
CA VAL A 441 -6.62 -1.72 -19.56
C VAL A 441 -7.25 -0.45 -18.97
N PRO A 442 -7.66 -0.39 -17.70
CA PRO A 442 -8.24 0.84 -17.13
C PRO A 442 -7.27 2.03 -17.15
N ALA A 443 -5.98 1.78 -16.90
CA ALA A 443 -4.95 2.83 -16.93
C ALA A 443 -4.75 3.38 -18.35
N ILE A 444 -4.71 2.52 -19.36
CA ILE A 444 -4.64 2.94 -20.77
C ILE A 444 -5.90 3.74 -21.15
N CYS A 445 -7.08 3.25 -20.78
CA CYS A 445 -8.34 3.95 -21.05
C CYS A 445 -8.35 5.35 -20.40
N LYS A 446 -7.85 5.48 -19.16
CA LYS A 446 -7.72 6.77 -18.49
C LYS A 446 -6.79 7.71 -19.24
N LEU A 447 -5.62 7.25 -19.65
CA LEU A 447 -4.68 8.04 -20.45
C LEU A 447 -5.29 8.49 -21.78
N LEU A 448 -6.00 7.62 -22.50
CA LEU A 448 -6.69 7.99 -23.75
C LEU A 448 -7.70 9.12 -23.51
N VAL A 449 -8.48 9.05 -22.43
CA VAL A 449 -9.43 10.11 -22.08
C VAL A 449 -8.70 11.43 -21.74
N GLU A 450 -7.59 11.39 -21.02
CA GLU A 450 -6.78 12.58 -20.70
C GLU A 450 -6.13 13.20 -21.95
N PHE A 451 -5.77 12.37 -22.95
CA PHE A 451 -5.29 12.87 -24.24
C PHE A 451 -6.42 13.32 -25.22
N GLY A 452 -7.64 13.45 -24.72
CA GLY A 452 -8.76 14.04 -25.47
C GLY A 452 -9.51 13.04 -26.38
N VAL A 453 -9.31 11.73 -26.23
CA VAL A 453 -10.12 10.73 -26.92
C VAL A 453 -11.49 10.62 -26.24
N ASN A 454 -12.49 11.33 -26.79
CA ASN A 454 -13.86 11.32 -26.32
C ASN A 454 -14.56 10.00 -26.68
N ASN A 455 -14.31 8.95 -25.90
CA ASN A 455 -14.95 7.64 -26.04
C ASN A 455 -15.63 7.25 -24.71
N SER A 456 -16.96 7.12 -24.74
CA SER A 456 -17.76 6.75 -23.56
C SER A 456 -17.35 5.39 -22.97
N THR A 457 -16.95 4.44 -23.83
CA THR A 457 -16.45 3.13 -23.42
C THR A 457 -15.13 3.24 -22.66
N ALA A 458 -14.18 4.05 -23.17
CA ALA A 458 -12.90 4.28 -22.49
C ALA A 458 -13.10 4.94 -21.11
N SER A 459 -13.97 5.97 -21.04
CA SER A 459 -14.29 6.62 -19.77
C SER A 459 -14.92 5.66 -18.76
N THR A 460 -15.81 4.78 -19.23
CA THR A 460 -16.45 3.76 -18.37
C THR A 460 -15.42 2.71 -17.89
N LEU A 461 -14.58 2.19 -18.78
CA LEU A 461 -13.57 1.19 -18.42
C LEU A 461 -12.51 1.73 -17.47
N ALA A 462 -12.13 2.98 -17.59
CA ALA A 462 -11.22 3.65 -16.67
C ALA A 462 -11.71 3.58 -15.20
N GLY A 463 -13.01 3.72 -14.95
CA GLY A 463 -13.60 3.63 -13.61
C GLY A 463 -13.70 2.21 -13.03
N PHE A 464 -13.40 1.15 -13.79
CA PHE A 464 -13.48 -0.24 -13.33
C PHE A 464 -12.14 -0.82 -12.84
N GLY A 465 -11.18 0.03 -12.42
CA GLY A 465 -9.88 -0.41 -11.93
C GLY A 465 -9.91 -1.60 -10.95
N PRO A 466 -10.69 -1.55 -9.85
CA PRO A 466 -10.78 -2.67 -8.90
C PRO A 466 -11.29 -3.98 -9.51
N LEU A 467 -12.26 -3.91 -10.42
CA LEU A 467 -12.81 -5.09 -11.08
C LEU A 467 -11.76 -5.74 -12.00
N PHE A 468 -11.08 -4.93 -12.82
CA PHE A 468 -10.00 -5.41 -13.69
C PHE A 468 -8.84 -6.00 -12.90
N ALA A 469 -8.51 -5.43 -11.75
CA ALA A 469 -7.51 -5.99 -10.83
C ALA A 469 -7.90 -7.40 -10.35
N CYS A 470 -9.16 -7.60 -9.95
CA CYS A 470 -9.67 -8.92 -9.54
C CYS A 470 -9.64 -9.93 -10.69
N ILE A 471 -10.12 -9.54 -11.88
CA ILE A 471 -10.09 -10.40 -13.07
C ILE A 471 -8.64 -10.76 -13.40
N ALA A 472 -7.70 -9.81 -13.35
CA ALA A 472 -6.29 -10.04 -13.62
C ALA A 472 -5.67 -11.03 -12.62
N MET A 473 -5.95 -10.89 -11.32
CA MET A 473 -5.46 -11.82 -10.30
C MET A 473 -6.01 -13.24 -10.50
N LEU A 474 -7.29 -13.38 -10.81
CA LEU A 474 -7.93 -14.68 -11.07
C LEU A 474 -7.42 -15.32 -12.38
N LEU A 475 -7.30 -14.53 -13.45
CA LEU A 475 -6.74 -15.01 -14.72
C LEU A 475 -5.29 -15.45 -14.53
N SER A 476 -4.47 -14.64 -13.87
CA SER A 476 -3.07 -14.97 -13.54
C SER A 476 -2.99 -16.29 -12.76
N LEU A 477 -3.86 -16.49 -11.78
CA LEU A 477 -3.93 -17.73 -11.00
C LEU A 477 -4.32 -18.93 -11.88
N ALA A 478 -5.33 -18.80 -12.71
CA ALA A 478 -5.75 -19.85 -13.65
C ALA A 478 -4.62 -20.20 -14.63
N LEU A 479 -3.94 -19.20 -15.20
CA LEU A 479 -2.81 -19.41 -16.13
C LEU A 479 -1.62 -20.09 -15.42
N CYS A 480 -1.35 -19.81 -14.15
CA CYS A 480 -0.35 -20.56 -13.39
C CYS A 480 -0.60 -22.06 -13.44
N PHE A 481 -1.83 -22.50 -13.17
CA PHE A 481 -2.18 -23.92 -13.13
C PHE A 481 -2.29 -24.54 -14.53
N ILE A 482 -3.05 -23.92 -15.42
CA ILE A 482 -3.33 -24.47 -16.77
C ILE A 482 -2.03 -24.60 -17.56
N VAL A 483 -1.27 -23.51 -17.70
CA VAL A 483 -0.08 -23.53 -18.54
C VAL A 483 1.02 -24.40 -17.92
N SER A 484 1.20 -24.37 -16.60
CA SER A 484 2.17 -25.28 -15.96
C SER A 484 1.78 -26.75 -16.08
N ALA A 485 0.49 -27.10 -16.14
CA ALA A 485 0.05 -28.48 -16.31
C ALA A 485 0.35 -29.05 -17.69
N ILE A 486 0.21 -28.22 -18.74
CA ILE A 486 0.37 -28.63 -20.16
C ILE A 486 1.79 -28.43 -20.73
N THR A 487 2.66 -27.73 -20.00
CA THR A 487 4.04 -27.47 -20.47
C THR A 487 5.06 -28.32 -19.71
N SER A 488 6.29 -28.39 -20.23
CA SER A 488 7.40 -29.12 -19.62
C SER A 488 7.73 -28.63 -18.21
N LYS A 489 8.15 -29.55 -17.35
CA LYS A 489 8.67 -29.20 -16.00
C LYS A 489 9.97 -28.41 -16.12
N ASP A 490 10.21 -27.54 -15.15
CA ASP A 490 11.52 -26.90 -14.97
C ASP A 490 12.58 -27.97 -14.60
N ASP A 491 13.85 -27.62 -14.78
CA ASP A 491 14.99 -28.46 -14.37
C ASP A 491 14.85 -28.85 -12.89
N LYS A 492 15.05 -30.14 -12.62
CA LYS A 492 15.01 -30.69 -11.24
C LYS A 492 15.97 -29.95 -10.31
N ASN A 493 17.17 -29.64 -10.76
CA ASN A 493 18.19 -28.92 -9.96
C ASN A 493 17.71 -27.55 -9.51
N VAL A 494 17.02 -26.80 -10.38
CA VAL A 494 16.45 -25.47 -10.07
C VAL A 494 15.32 -25.62 -9.04
N THR A 495 14.46 -26.61 -9.26
CA THR A 495 13.34 -26.88 -8.35
C THR A 495 13.82 -27.36 -6.98
N GLU A 496 14.78 -28.27 -6.93
CA GLU A 496 15.36 -28.77 -5.68
C GLU A 496 16.12 -27.66 -4.93
N LEU A 497 16.93 -26.85 -5.60
CA LEU A 497 17.61 -25.71 -4.99
C LEU A 497 16.61 -24.77 -4.30
N PHE A 498 15.46 -24.53 -4.91
CA PHE A 498 14.43 -23.67 -4.34
C PHE A 498 13.70 -24.30 -3.16
N TYR A 499 13.37 -25.60 -3.22
CA TYR A 499 12.56 -26.28 -2.19
C TYR A 499 13.36 -27.03 -1.13
N ASN A 500 14.65 -27.40 -1.37
CA ASN A 500 15.46 -28.09 -0.40
C ASN A 500 15.65 -27.23 0.86
N GLY A 501 15.10 -27.71 1.98
CA GLY A 501 15.09 -27.03 3.27
C GLY A 501 13.84 -26.20 3.58
N ILE A 502 12.84 -26.13 2.67
CA ILE A 502 11.48 -25.79 3.07
C ILE A 502 10.99 -26.99 3.87
N VAL A 503 11.14 -26.92 5.18
CA VAL A 503 10.70 -27.99 6.08
C VAL A 503 9.20 -28.16 5.89
N GLU A 504 8.79 -29.32 5.41
CA GLU A 504 7.45 -29.87 5.56
C GLU A 504 7.20 -30.10 7.07
N LYS A 505 6.98 -29.01 7.79
CA LYS A 505 6.39 -29.06 9.13
C LYS A 505 4.98 -28.55 8.98
N GLU A 506 4.06 -29.53 8.86
CA GLU A 506 2.64 -29.36 9.06
C GLU A 506 2.30 -28.59 10.34
#